data_39adc78960c6647fb4f7dc38b218fc9f
#
_entry.id   39adc78960c6647fb4f7dc38b218fc9f
#
_cell.length_a   1.000
_cell.length_b   1.000
_cell.length_c   1.000
_cell.angle_alpha   90.00
_cell.angle_beta   90.00
_cell.angle_gamma   90.00
#
_symmetry.space_group_name_H-M   'P 1'
#
loop_
_entity.id
_entity.type
_entity.pdbx_description
1 polymer ?
#
loop_
_entity_poly.entity_id
_entity_poly.type
_entity_poly.pdbx_seq_one_letter_code
_entity_poly.pdbx_strand_id
1 'polypeptide(L)'
;MIYILDAVMGTGKTTAAINYMNEHPEQKFIYITPFLEEVSRVKKKCRGFCEPDDEKFGTKLNALKYLMGNGISIVSTHAMFHNFDKEVIDLCYQQDYTLILDEVADVVAKYEGTDYKLNQKDKEILLTEFTEVDDKTGILRWREDQKDYAGGKYDDE
;
A
#
# COMPACT_ATOMS: atom_id res chain seq x y z
N MET A 1 -6.75 -8.40 10.56
CA MET A 1 -8.02 -7.68 10.86
C MET A 1 -7.86 -6.26 10.37
N ILE A 2 -8.92 -5.63 9.80
CA ILE A 2 -8.88 -4.25 9.27
C ILE A 2 -9.79 -3.39 10.16
N TYR A 3 -9.28 -2.26 10.62
CA TYR A 3 -10.03 -1.24 11.36
C TYR A 3 -10.11 0.03 10.52
N ILE A 4 -11.30 0.64 10.46
CA ILE A 4 -11.52 1.91 9.73
C ILE A 4 -11.95 2.96 10.76
N LEU A 5 -11.19 4.04 10.86
CA LEU A 5 -11.52 5.21 11.66
C LEU A 5 -12.03 6.32 10.73
N ASP A 6 -13.35 6.38 10.56
CA ASP A 6 -13.98 7.46 9.81
C ASP A 6 -14.38 8.59 10.75
N ALA A 7 -13.85 9.78 10.53
CA ALA A 7 -14.12 10.96 11.33
C ALA A 7 -13.86 12.24 10.52
N VAL A 8 -14.57 13.30 10.85
CA VAL A 8 -14.45 14.61 10.20
C VAL A 8 -13.01 15.13 10.23
N MET A 9 -12.61 15.89 9.21
CA MET A 9 -11.31 16.54 9.15
C MET A 9 -11.08 17.43 10.40
N GLY A 10 -9.88 17.39 10.95
CA GLY A 10 -9.51 18.19 12.16
C GLY A 10 -9.91 17.57 13.51
N THR A 11 -10.56 16.42 13.56
CA THR A 11 -10.96 15.75 14.82
C THR A 11 -9.82 15.07 15.59
N GLY A 12 -8.59 15.15 15.08
CA GLY A 12 -7.42 14.60 15.77
C GLY A 12 -7.09 13.14 15.46
N LYS A 13 -7.52 12.61 14.30
CA LYS A 13 -7.21 11.23 13.86
C LYS A 13 -5.72 10.89 13.97
N THR A 14 -4.86 11.73 13.41
CA THR A 14 -3.40 11.56 13.47
C THR A 14 -2.89 11.57 14.92
N THR A 15 -3.48 12.42 15.79
CA THR A 15 -3.11 12.45 17.20
C THR A 15 -3.52 11.16 17.92
N ALA A 16 -4.70 10.63 17.61
CA ALA A 16 -5.14 9.34 18.14
C ALA A 16 -4.22 8.20 17.70
N ALA A 17 -3.81 8.19 16.41
CA ALA A 17 -2.85 7.21 15.91
C ALA A 17 -1.49 7.31 16.63
N ILE A 18 -0.96 8.52 16.82
CA ILE A 18 0.28 8.76 17.57
C ILE A 18 0.17 8.25 19.02
N ASN A 19 -0.94 8.52 19.69
CA ASN A 19 -1.17 8.02 21.05
C ASN A 19 -1.22 6.50 21.07
N TYR A 20 -1.97 5.89 20.16
CA TYR A 20 -2.06 4.44 20.02
C TYR A 20 -0.67 3.79 19.84
N MET A 21 0.13 4.31 18.92
CA MET A 21 1.49 3.80 18.68
C MET A 21 2.41 3.94 19.91
N ASN A 22 2.28 5.03 20.66
CA ASN A 22 3.07 5.24 21.89
C ASN A 22 2.60 4.38 23.07
N GLU A 23 1.33 4.01 23.12
CA GLU A 23 0.75 3.13 24.15
C GLU A 23 1.08 1.65 23.91
N HIS A 24 1.52 1.29 22.68
CA HIS A 24 1.86 -0.07 22.29
C HIS A 24 3.33 -0.19 21.81
N PRO A 25 4.31 0.14 22.66
CA PRO A 25 5.73 0.16 22.27
C PRO A 25 6.28 -1.24 21.92
N GLU A 26 5.57 -2.30 22.28
CA GLU A 26 5.90 -3.70 21.96
C GLU A 26 5.53 -4.08 20.52
N GLN A 27 4.64 -3.30 19.88
CA GLN A 27 4.21 -3.54 18.50
C GLN A 27 5.13 -2.80 17.53
N LYS A 28 5.21 -3.34 16.31
CA LYS A 28 5.93 -2.70 15.21
C LYS A 28 4.92 -2.08 14.26
N PHE A 29 5.18 -0.85 13.85
CA PHE A 29 4.26 -0.08 13.03
C PHE A 29 4.90 0.37 11.72
N ILE A 30 4.09 0.40 10.67
CA ILE A 30 4.36 1.17 9.45
C ILE A 30 3.27 2.22 9.35
N TYR A 31 3.65 3.48 9.55
CA TYR A 31 2.74 4.62 9.43
C TYR A 31 2.97 5.32 8.10
N ILE A 32 1.92 5.39 7.28
CA ILE A 32 1.96 5.96 5.94
C ILE A 32 1.03 7.17 5.88
N THR A 33 1.56 8.29 5.38
CA THR A 33 0.85 9.56 5.25
C THR A 33 1.18 10.24 3.92
N PRO A 34 0.29 11.05 3.33
CA PRO A 34 0.58 11.77 2.10
C PRO A 34 1.59 12.93 2.28
N PHE A 35 1.75 13.44 3.52
CA PHE A 35 2.46 14.69 3.78
C PHE A 35 3.78 14.49 4.52
N LEU A 36 4.87 15.08 3.99
CA LEU A 36 6.21 15.05 4.63
C LEU A 36 6.24 15.74 6.00
N GLU A 37 5.37 16.75 6.20
CA GLU A 37 5.26 17.42 7.50
C GLU A 37 4.72 16.47 8.58
N GLU A 38 3.75 15.60 8.21
CA GLU A 38 3.22 14.58 9.12
C GLU A 38 4.24 13.47 9.38
N VAL A 39 5.04 13.07 8.38
CA VAL A 39 6.19 12.16 8.57
C VAL A 39 7.12 12.72 9.65
N SER A 40 7.50 13.99 9.52
CA SER A 40 8.35 14.67 10.50
C SER A 40 7.70 14.78 11.87
N ARG A 41 6.39 15.00 11.94
CA ARG A 41 5.62 15.09 13.18
C ARG A 41 5.57 13.75 13.91
N VAL A 42 5.26 12.66 13.20
CA VAL A 42 5.21 11.30 13.76
C VAL A 42 6.59 10.90 14.27
N LYS A 43 7.64 11.09 13.47
CA LYS A 43 9.03 10.81 13.83
C LYS A 43 9.46 11.52 15.14
N LYS A 44 8.99 12.76 15.35
CA LYS A 44 9.28 13.51 16.59
C LYS A 44 8.47 13.05 17.79
N LYS A 45 7.22 12.60 17.58
CA LYS A 45 6.28 12.28 18.66
C LYS A 45 6.26 10.80 19.05
N CYS A 46 6.69 9.92 18.15
CA CYS A 46 6.73 8.48 18.39
C CYS A 46 8.18 8.03 18.58
N ARG A 47 8.46 7.36 19.71
CA ARG A 47 9.80 6.84 19.98
C ARG A 47 10.10 5.63 19.10
N GLY A 48 11.33 5.57 18.57
CA GLY A 48 11.79 4.43 17.79
C GLY A 48 11.31 4.38 16.33
N PHE A 49 10.61 5.41 15.87
CA PHE A 49 10.21 5.51 14.47
C PHE A 49 11.34 6.08 13.62
N CYS A 50 11.61 5.40 12.50
CA CYS A 50 12.57 5.83 11.51
C CYS A 50 11.90 6.08 10.16
N GLU A 51 12.37 7.10 9.46
CA GLU A 51 12.07 7.34 8.05
C GLU A 51 13.18 6.69 7.21
N PRO A 52 12.85 5.89 6.18
CA PRO A 52 13.85 5.33 5.28
C PRO A 52 14.64 6.42 4.56
N ASP A 53 15.97 6.34 4.63
CA ASP A 53 16.92 7.29 4.06
C ASP A 53 17.85 6.57 3.08
N ASP A 54 18.07 7.13 1.91
CA ASP A 54 18.89 6.56 0.83
C ASP A 54 20.40 6.80 0.99
N GLU A 55 20.83 7.71 1.85
CA GLU A 55 22.26 8.08 1.99
C GLU A 55 23.17 6.88 2.27
N LYS A 56 22.72 5.91 3.09
CA LYS A 56 23.52 4.75 3.49
C LYS A 56 23.24 3.49 2.70
N PHE A 57 22.07 3.40 2.06
CA PHE A 57 21.57 2.16 1.48
C PHE A 57 21.38 2.24 -0.04
N GLY A 58 21.74 3.39 -0.64
CA GLY A 58 21.63 3.64 -2.07
C GLY A 58 20.21 3.91 -2.56
N THR A 59 19.20 3.29 -1.93
CA THR A 59 17.80 3.57 -2.22
C THR A 59 16.96 3.57 -0.94
N LYS A 60 15.87 4.35 -0.92
CA LYS A 60 14.92 4.35 0.19
C LYS A 60 14.27 2.98 0.41
N LEU A 61 14.07 2.20 -0.66
CA LEU A 61 13.52 0.85 -0.57
C LEU A 61 14.47 -0.10 0.17
N ASN A 62 15.77 -0.05 -0.13
CA ASN A 62 16.77 -0.84 0.59
C ASN A 62 16.88 -0.42 2.06
N ALA A 63 16.82 0.88 2.34
CA ALA A 63 16.76 1.40 3.71
C ALA A 63 15.53 0.87 4.45
N LEU A 64 14.36 0.89 3.81
CA LEU A 64 13.12 0.35 4.36
C LEU A 64 13.28 -1.13 4.75
N LYS A 65 13.75 -1.96 3.81
CA LYS A 65 13.97 -3.40 4.05
C LYS A 65 14.92 -3.66 5.22
N TYR A 66 16.02 -2.91 5.28
CA TYR A 66 16.97 -3.01 6.38
C TYR A 66 16.34 -2.66 7.73
N LEU A 67 15.60 -1.55 7.82
CA LEU A 67 14.94 -1.11 9.03
C LEU A 67 13.87 -2.13 9.47
N MET A 68 13.07 -2.62 8.53
CA MET A 68 12.04 -3.64 8.81
C MET A 68 12.64 -4.96 9.25
N GLY A 69 13.72 -5.42 8.62
CA GLY A 69 14.43 -6.64 9.02
C GLY A 69 14.98 -6.57 10.45
N ASN A 70 15.26 -5.36 10.94
CA ASN A 70 15.67 -5.10 12.34
C ASN A 70 14.49 -4.79 13.28
N GLY A 71 13.25 -4.92 12.82
CA GLY A 71 12.05 -4.71 13.64
C GLY A 71 11.81 -3.26 14.07
N ILE A 72 12.32 -2.29 13.31
CA ILE A 72 12.19 -0.86 13.60
C ILE A 72 10.88 -0.34 13.03
N SER A 73 10.11 0.40 13.82
CA SER A 73 8.88 1.05 13.35
C SER A 73 9.18 2.15 12.32
N ILE A 74 8.37 2.19 11.27
CA ILE A 74 8.59 3.02 10.09
C ILE A 74 7.54 4.12 10.01
N VAL A 75 7.97 5.30 9.60
CA VAL A 75 7.09 6.35 9.09
C VAL A 75 7.54 6.74 7.70
N SER A 76 6.59 6.82 6.76
CA SER A 76 6.91 7.14 5.37
C SER A 76 5.71 7.73 4.62
N THR A 77 5.89 8.02 3.32
CA THR A 77 4.88 8.63 2.47
C THR A 77 4.15 7.59 1.61
N HIS A 78 2.98 7.99 1.07
CA HIS A 78 2.24 7.21 0.07
C HIS A 78 3.11 6.86 -1.15
N ALA A 79 3.98 7.80 -1.60
CA ALA A 79 4.89 7.53 -2.70
C ALA A 79 5.85 6.35 -2.41
N MET A 80 6.29 6.20 -1.15
CA MET A 80 7.09 5.05 -0.75
C MET A 80 6.25 3.77 -0.67
N PHE A 81 5.01 3.87 -0.19
CA PHE A 81 4.08 2.74 -0.10
C PHE A 81 3.79 2.11 -1.48
N HIS A 82 3.66 2.92 -2.53
CA HIS A 82 3.50 2.43 -3.90
C HIS A 82 4.71 1.63 -4.44
N ASN A 83 5.87 1.78 -3.81
CA ASN A 83 7.08 1.05 -4.19
C ASN A 83 7.31 -0.22 -3.35
N PHE A 84 6.35 -0.63 -2.52
CA PHE A 84 6.46 -1.87 -1.75
C PHE A 84 6.47 -3.06 -2.71
N ASP A 85 7.53 -3.83 -2.65
CA ASP A 85 7.69 -5.06 -3.40
C ASP A 85 7.33 -6.28 -2.53
N LYS A 86 7.41 -7.46 -3.13
CA LYS A 86 7.09 -8.72 -2.46
C LYS A 86 7.92 -8.93 -1.19
N GLU A 87 9.20 -8.55 -1.20
CA GLU A 87 10.08 -8.71 -0.04
C GLU A 87 9.65 -7.84 1.13
N VAL A 88 9.21 -6.60 0.87
CA VAL A 88 8.64 -5.71 1.91
C VAL A 88 7.35 -6.30 2.47
N ILE A 89 6.49 -6.87 1.63
CA ILE A 89 5.26 -7.53 2.05
C ILE A 89 5.58 -8.76 2.93
N ASP A 90 6.53 -9.57 2.52
CA ASP A 90 6.97 -10.74 3.29
C ASP A 90 7.54 -10.32 4.66
N LEU A 91 8.32 -9.25 4.72
CA LEU A 91 8.83 -8.68 5.98
C LEU A 91 7.70 -8.15 6.88
N CYS A 92 6.64 -7.56 6.31
CA CYS A 92 5.46 -7.16 7.09
C CYS A 92 4.86 -8.35 7.86
N TYR A 93 4.69 -9.48 7.17
CA TYR A 93 4.14 -10.70 7.78
C TYR A 93 5.12 -11.36 8.77
N GLN A 94 6.39 -11.52 8.38
CA GLN A 94 7.40 -12.18 9.22
C GLN A 94 7.67 -11.43 10.53
N GLN A 95 7.61 -10.12 10.48
CA GLN A 95 7.90 -9.26 11.61
C GLN A 95 6.64 -8.80 12.37
N ASP A 96 5.46 -9.19 11.90
CA ASP A 96 4.15 -8.84 12.48
C ASP A 96 3.92 -7.32 12.59
N TYR A 97 4.12 -6.61 11.47
CA TYR A 97 3.89 -5.18 11.41
C TYR A 97 2.41 -4.83 11.34
N THR A 98 2.01 -3.82 12.09
CA THR A 98 0.71 -3.14 11.95
C THR A 98 0.85 -1.96 11.00
N LEU A 99 0.10 -2.00 9.89
CA LEU A 99 0.04 -0.89 8.92
C LEU A 99 -1.04 0.11 9.35
N ILE A 100 -0.65 1.38 9.43
CA ILE A 100 -1.56 2.51 9.67
C ILE A 100 -1.49 3.42 8.44
N LEU A 101 -2.60 3.56 7.73
CA LEU A 101 -2.73 4.48 6.61
C LEU A 101 -3.47 5.74 7.08
N ASP A 102 -2.78 6.87 7.06
CA ASP A 102 -3.39 8.18 7.32
C ASP A 102 -3.82 8.76 5.97
N GLU A 103 -5.10 8.94 5.83
CA GLU A 103 -5.83 9.21 4.59
C GLU A 103 -5.85 8.00 3.61
N VAL A 104 -6.84 8.00 2.74
CA VAL A 104 -7.03 6.94 1.75
C VAL A 104 -5.90 7.04 0.72
N ALA A 105 -5.04 6.04 0.67
CA ALA A 105 -4.13 5.88 -0.45
C ALA A 105 -4.92 5.45 -1.69
N ASP A 106 -4.61 6.02 -2.85
CA ASP A 106 -5.13 5.51 -4.12
C ASP A 106 -4.56 4.09 -4.34
N VAL A 107 -5.32 3.09 -3.89
CA VAL A 107 -4.95 1.68 -4.05
C VAL A 107 -5.31 1.14 -5.44
N VAL A 108 -6.09 1.91 -6.21
CA VAL A 108 -6.42 1.62 -7.60
C VAL A 108 -5.80 2.70 -8.47
N ALA A 109 -4.64 2.43 -9.01
CA ALA A 109 -4.05 3.26 -10.05
C ALA A 109 -4.60 2.85 -11.41
N LYS A 110 -4.83 3.86 -12.29
CA LYS A 110 -5.08 3.59 -13.69
C LYS A 110 -3.85 2.86 -14.24
N TYR A 111 -4.03 1.64 -14.76
CA TYR A 111 -2.92 0.91 -15.38
C TYR A 111 -2.39 1.71 -16.58
N GLU A 112 -1.26 2.33 -16.40
CA GLU A 112 -0.46 2.97 -17.45
C GLU A 112 0.70 2.02 -17.78
N GLY A 113 0.39 0.90 -18.43
CA GLY A 113 1.40 -0.05 -18.88
C GLY A 113 2.46 0.66 -19.72
N THR A 114 3.71 0.46 -19.41
CA THR A 114 4.85 1.13 -20.07
C THR A 114 4.99 0.76 -21.53
N ASP A 115 4.48 -0.41 -21.95
CA ASP A 115 4.67 -0.95 -23.30
C ASP A 115 3.38 -1.08 -24.13
N TYR A 116 2.21 -0.98 -23.52
CA TYR A 116 0.90 -1.05 -24.21
C TYR A 116 -0.09 -0.05 -23.63
N LYS A 117 -0.25 1.08 -24.30
CA LYS A 117 -1.41 1.95 -24.07
C LYS A 117 -2.62 1.29 -24.73
N LEU A 118 -3.49 0.71 -23.90
CA LEU A 118 -4.80 0.25 -24.37
C LEU A 118 -5.51 1.42 -25.05
N ASN A 119 -5.73 1.31 -26.35
CA ASN A 119 -6.54 2.28 -27.08
C ASN A 119 -8.03 2.07 -26.75
N GLN A 120 -8.90 2.94 -27.23
CA GLN A 120 -10.34 2.86 -26.93
C GLN A 120 -10.95 1.54 -27.41
N LYS A 121 -10.49 1.03 -28.55
CA LYS A 121 -10.97 -0.22 -29.15
C LYS A 121 -10.53 -1.44 -28.32
N ASP A 122 -9.29 -1.44 -27.79
CA ASP A 122 -8.80 -2.50 -26.92
C ASP A 122 -9.61 -2.56 -25.62
N LYS A 123 -9.98 -1.41 -25.08
CA LYS A 123 -10.84 -1.33 -23.88
C LYS A 123 -12.26 -1.85 -24.14
N GLU A 124 -12.83 -1.50 -25.29
CA GLU A 124 -14.14 -2.01 -25.69
C GLU A 124 -14.10 -3.53 -25.85
N ILE A 125 -13.12 -4.08 -26.53
CA ILE A 125 -12.95 -5.54 -26.69
C ILE A 125 -12.80 -6.19 -25.32
N LEU A 126 -11.96 -5.66 -24.44
CA LEU A 126 -11.73 -6.22 -23.12
C LEU A 126 -13.02 -6.24 -22.28
N LEU A 127 -13.80 -5.17 -22.34
CA LEU A 127 -15.06 -5.07 -21.59
C LEU A 127 -16.20 -5.92 -22.17
N THR A 128 -16.24 -6.08 -23.51
CA THR A 128 -17.36 -6.79 -24.14
C THR A 128 -17.10 -8.28 -24.34
N GLU A 129 -15.87 -8.66 -24.66
CA GLU A 129 -15.54 -10.03 -25.02
C GLU A 129 -15.00 -10.84 -23.83
N PHE A 130 -14.25 -10.20 -22.91
CA PHE A 130 -13.52 -10.90 -21.86
C PHE A 130 -14.12 -10.74 -20.47
N THR A 131 -14.94 -9.73 -20.25
CA THR A 131 -15.52 -9.48 -18.93
C THR A 131 -17.04 -9.45 -18.94
N GLU A 132 -17.64 -9.66 -17.80
CA GLU A 132 -19.07 -9.53 -17.54
C GLU A 132 -19.32 -8.83 -16.20
N VAL A 133 -20.44 -8.15 -16.08
CA VAL A 133 -20.88 -7.57 -14.81
C VAL A 133 -21.76 -8.56 -14.09
N ASP A 134 -21.44 -8.88 -12.87
CA ASP A 134 -22.29 -9.69 -12.03
C ASP A 134 -23.57 -8.92 -11.70
N ASP A 135 -24.71 -9.44 -12.12
CA ASP A 135 -26.03 -8.79 -11.98
C ASP A 135 -26.44 -8.54 -10.50
N LYS A 136 -25.88 -9.30 -9.56
CA LYS A 136 -26.22 -9.19 -8.13
C LYS A 136 -25.34 -8.20 -7.39
N THR A 137 -24.07 -8.12 -7.76
CA THR A 137 -23.08 -7.32 -7.03
C THR A 137 -22.63 -6.09 -7.80
N GLY A 138 -22.89 -6.02 -9.10
CA GLY A 138 -22.39 -4.98 -9.99
C GLY A 138 -20.86 -5.02 -10.21
N ILE A 139 -20.19 -6.08 -9.79
CA ILE A 139 -18.76 -6.23 -9.90
C ILE A 139 -18.41 -6.80 -11.27
N LEU A 140 -17.43 -6.18 -11.92
CA LEU A 140 -16.84 -6.66 -13.16
C LEU A 140 -15.96 -7.88 -12.86
N ARG A 141 -16.15 -8.98 -13.62
CA ARG A 141 -15.35 -10.20 -13.50
C ARG A 141 -15.00 -10.75 -14.88
N TRP A 142 -13.98 -11.59 -14.96
CA TRP A 142 -13.67 -12.33 -16.16
C TRP A 142 -14.78 -13.34 -16.46
N ARG A 143 -15.12 -13.46 -17.73
CA ARG A 143 -16.05 -14.51 -18.19
C ARG A 143 -15.40 -15.87 -18.01
N GLU A 144 -16.16 -16.84 -17.51
CA GLU A 144 -15.66 -18.20 -17.26
C GLU A 144 -15.08 -18.87 -18.53
N ASP A 145 -15.71 -18.62 -19.70
CA ASP A 145 -15.28 -19.16 -20.98
C ASP A 145 -14.02 -18.51 -21.53
N GLN A 146 -13.53 -17.45 -20.92
CA GLN A 146 -12.33 -16.71 -21.33
C GLN A 146 -11.15 -16.84 -20.35
N LYS A 147 -11.34 -17.53 -19.22
CA LYS A 147 -10.28 -17.73 -18.22
C LYS A 147 -9.04 -18.40 -18.79
N ASP A 148 -9.21 -19.38 -19.66
CA ASP A 148 -8.09 -20.11 -20.29
C ASP A 148 -7.34 -19.28 -21.35
N TYR A 149 -7.95 -18.23 -21.89
CA TYR A 149 -7.30 -17.37 -22.89
C TYR A 149 -6.28 -16.43 -22.24
N ALA A 150 -6.52 -16.01 -21.02
CA ALA A 150 -5.58 -15.23 -20.21
C ALA A 150 -4.52 -16.10 -19.51
N GLY A 151 -4.80 -17.40 -19.33
CA GLY A 151 -4.05 -18.33 -18.50
C GLY A 151 -2.79 -18.94 -19.09
N GLY A 152 -2.32 -18.50 -20.23
CA GLY A 152 -1.10 -19.09 -20.81
C GLY A 152 0.20 -18.36 -20.47
N LYS A 153 0.16 -17.14 -19.93
CA LYS A 153 1.35 -16.29 -19.72
C LYS A 153 1.45 -15.57 -18.39
N TYR A 154 0.46 -15.65 -17.52
CA TYR A 154 0.41 -14.85 -16.29
C TYR A 154 0.21 -15.66 -15.00
N ASP A 155 0.19 -16.99 -15.09
CA ASP A 155 0.08 -17.87 -13.91
C ASP A 155 1.44 -18.17 -13.22
N ASP A 156 2.55 -17.64 -13.75
CA ASP A 156 3.91 -17.93 -13.26
C ASP A 156 4.67 -16.66 -12.78
N GLU A 157 3.99 -15.55 -12.47
CA GLU A 157 4.65 -14.41 -11.83
C GLU A 157 3.97 -13.96 -10.53
#